data_bbc8c58f154e44fc432b04bcc37e9ff6
#
_entry.id   bbc8c58f154e44fc432b04bcc37e9ff6
#
_cell.length_a   1.000
_cell.length_b   1.000
_cell.length_c   1.000
_cell.angle_alpha   90.00
_cell.angle_beta   90.00
_cell.angle_gamma   90.00
#
_symmetry.space_group_name_H-M   'P 1'
#
loop_
_entity.id
_entity.type
_entity.pdbx_description
1 polymer ?
#
loop_
_entity_poly.entity_id
_entity_poly.type
_entity_poly.pdbx_seq_one_letter_code
_entity_poly.pdbx_strand_id
1 'polypeptide(L)'
;PIKSSAASDVYKRQDMERSKNNYHLIAPPKYTYKKEINRMVAEAGCRTRKDSVMMVETLITASPEFMNQLPPEEQKAYFQTALDFISERVGKQNILSAVVHMDERTPHMHLCFVPITPDNKLSAKAILGNQKSLSEWQTAYHERMSSRWNQLERGQSSMETKRKHVPTWLYKLGGRLDKQYEE
;
A
#
# COMPACT_ATOMS: atom_id res chain seq x y z
N PRO A 1 -0.40 -0.76 -34.88
CA PRO A 1 -0.71 -0.35 -33.50
C PRO A 1 -0.89 -1.62 -32.68
N ILE A 2 0.11 -1.93 -31.87
CA ILE A 2 0.07 -3.06 -30.93
C ILE A 2 -0.86 -2.61 -29.79
N LYS A 3 -2.08 -3.12 -29.78
CA LYS A 3 -2.98 -2.96 -28.62
C LYS A 3 -2.34 -3.67 -27.45
N SER A 4 -1.97 -2.93 -26.41
CA SER A 4 -1.32 -3.50 -25.23
C SER A 4 -2.28 -4.49 -24.55
N SER A 5 -1.95 -5.76 -24.58
CA SER A 5 -2.65 -6.84 -23.86
C SER A 5 -2.58 -6.67 -22.33
N ALA A 6 -1.72 -5.78 -21.84
CA ALA A 6 -1.54 -5.52 -20.40
C ALA A 6 -2.80 -4.97 -19.72
N ALA A 7 -3.56 -4.10 -20.38
CA ALA A 7 -4.80 -3.55 -19.80
C ALA A 7 -5.89 -4.63 -19.67
N SER A 8 -5.99 -5.57 -20.65
CA SER A 8 -6.97 -6.65 -20.59
C SER A 8 -6.66 -7.71 -19.52
N ASP A 9 -5.39 -7.87 -19.15
CA ASP A 9 -4.98 -8.83 -18.12
C ASP A 9 -5.23 -8.31 -16.69
N VAL A 10 -5.27 -6.99 -16.49
CA VAL A 10 -5.64 -6.39 -15.20
C VAL A 10 -7.13 -6.60 -14.94
N TYR A 11 -8.00 -6.40 -15.94
CA TYR A 11 -9.44 -6.63 -15.80
C TYR A 11 -9.82 -8.11 -15.59
N LYS A 12 -9.02 -9.06 -16.04
CA LYS A 12 -9.26 -10.50 -15.85
C LYS A 12 -8.97 -11.02 -14.44
N ARG A 13 -8.36 -10.19 -13.57
CA ARG A 13 -8.01 -10.57 -12.20
C ARG A 13 -9.02 -10.08 -11.17
N GLN A 14 -9.86 -9.12 -11.53
CA GLN A 14 -10.91 -8.61 -10.66
C GLN A 14 -12.15 -9.50 -10.79
N ASP A 15 -12.53 -10.11 -9.70
CA ASP A 15 -13.81 -10.80 -9.59
C ASP A 15 -14.91 -9.73 -9.44
N MET A 16 -15.70 -9.52 -10.49
CA MET A 16 -16.73 -8.48 -10.54
C MET A 16 -17.80 -8.64 -9.43
N GLU A 17 -18.06 -9.87 -8.97
CA GLU A 17 -18.95 -10.10 -7.83
C GLU A 17 -18.29 -9.70 -6.51
N ARG A 18 -17.00 -9.97 -6.37
CA ARG A 18 -16.23 -9.61 -5.18
C ARG A 18 -15.91 -8.11 -5.10
N SER A 19 -15.90 -7.39 -6.21
CA SER A 19 -15.68 -5.93 -6.23
C SER A 19 -16.73 -5.16 -5.40
N LYS A 20 -17.91 -5.73 -5.18
CA LYS A 20 -18.93 -5.17 -4.27
C LYS A 20 -18.50 -5.18 -2.80
N ASN A 21 -17.50 -5.99 -2.45
CA ASN A 21 -16.96 -6.09 -1.10
C ASN A 21 -15.81 -5.10 -0.85
N ASN A 22 -15.37 -4.37 -1.89
CA ASN A 22 -14.38 -3.31 -1.73
C ASN A 22 -14.96 -2.19 -0.87
N TYR A 23 -14.16 -1.62 0.01
CA TYR A 23 -14.62 -0.55 0.89
C TYR A 23 -13.54 0.49 1.15
N HIS A 24 -13.96 1.63 1.68
CA HIS A 24 -13.07 2.72 2.04
C HIS A 24 -13.05 2.91 3.56
N LEU A 25 -11.86 2.96 4.14
CA LEU A 25 -11.67 3.47 5.50
C LEU A 25 -11.57 5.00 5.47
N ILE A 26 -10.95 5.53 4.42
CA ILE A 26 -10.98 6.96 4.06
C ILE A 26 -11.32 7.00 2.56
N ALA A 27 -12.43 7.62 2.22
CA ALA A 27 -12.89 7.73 0.83
C ALA A 27 -11.91 8.56 -0.01
N PRO A 28 -11.69 8.18 -1.29
CA PRO A 28 -10.95 9.01 -2.22
C PRO A 28 -11.52 10.43 -2.34
N PRO A 29 -10.71 11.42 -2.72
CA PRO A 29 -11.18 12.77 -2.94
C PRO A 29 -12.34 12.84 -3.94
N LYS A 30 -13.33 13.71 -3.69
CA LYS A 30 -14.48 13.92 -4.61
C LYS A 30 -14.05 14.42 -5.99
N TYR A 31 -12.89 15.06 -6.07
CA TYR A 31 -12.27 15.52 -7.31
C TYR A 31 -11.09 14.62 -7.67
N THR A 32 -10.20 15.08 -8.53
CA THR A 32 -8.98 14.35 -8.84
C THR A 32 -7.98 14.45 -7.69
N TYR A 33 -7.17 13.41 -7.48
CA TYR A 33 -6.07 13.42 -6.51
C TYR A 33 -5.18 14.66 -6.68
N LYS A 34 -4.83 15.00 -7.93
CA LYS A 34 -4.01 16.19 -8.25
C LYS A 34 -4.61 17.47 -7.68
N LYS A 35 -5.93 17.67 -7.81
CA LYS A 35 -6.58 18.89 -7.31
C LYS A 35 -6.53 18.94 -5.79
N GLU A 36 -6.80 17.84 -5.12
CA GLU A 36 -6.77 17.75 -3.67
C GLU A 36 -5.36 17.93 -3.10
N ILE A 37 -4.35 17.26 -3.69
CA ILE A 37 -2.95 17.41 -3.31
C ILE A 37 -2.51 18.88 -3.43
N ASN A 38 -2.83 19.53 -4.54
CA ASN A 38 -2.48 20.94 -4.74
C ASN A 38 -3.16 21.85 -3.71
N ARG A 39 -4.41 21.57 -3.32
CA ARG A 39 -5.12 22.28 -2.26
C ARG A 39 -4.39 22.13 -0.92
N MET A 40 -4.09 20.88 -0.52
CA MET A 40 -3.41 20.57 0.74
C MET A 40 -2.03 21.24 0.83
N VAL A 41 -1.25 21.16 -0.25
CA VAL A 41 0.10 21.76 -0.35
C VAL A 41 0.02 23.30 -0.24
N ALA A 42 -0.97 23.91 -0.89
CA ALA A 42 -1.18 25.35 -0.83
C ALA A 42 -1.64 25.81 0.56
N GLU A 43 -2.59 25.12 1.17
CA GLU A 43 -3.08 25.43 2.53
C GLU A 43 -1.99 25.29 3.58
N ALA A 44 -1.11 24.30 3.45
CA ALA A 44 0.06 24.12 4.31
C ALA A 44 1.19 25.14 4.03
N GLY A 45 1.09 25.92 2.96
CA GLY A 45 2.14 26.86 2.57
C GLY A 45 3.44 26.20 2.13
N CYS A 46 3.38 24.94 1.70
CA CYS A 46 4.57 24.19 1.30
C CYS A 46 5.18 24.72 0.00
N ARG A 47 6.50 24.84 -0.03
CA ARG A 47 7.23 25.10 -1.28
C ARG A 47 7.36 23.80 -2.08
N THR A 48 7.06 23.85 -3.37
CA THR A 48 7.22 22.74 -4.31
C THR A 48 8.37 22.99 -5.28
N ARG A 49 9.03 21.90 -5.69
CA ARG A 49 10.03 21.87 -6.77
C ARG A 49 9.50 20.98 -7.88
N LYS A 50 10.12 21.04 -9.05
CA LYS A 50 9.75 20.22 -10.21
C LYS A 50 9.82 18.70 -9.91
N ASP A 51 10.73 18.30 -9.05
CA ASP A 51 11.01 16.91 -8.63
C ASP A 51 10.41 16.56 -7.27
N SER A 52 9.55 17.40 -6.70
CA SER A 52 8.89 17.10 -5.40
C SER A 52 7.99 15.88 -5.50
N VAL A 53 8.14 14.96 -4.54
CA VAL A 53 7.18 13.87 -4.34
C VAL A 53 5.90 14.46 -3.75
N MET A 54 4.86 14.51 -4.56
CA MET A 54 3.59 15.14 -4.21
C MET A 54 2.67 14.21 -3.41
N MET A 55 2.79 12.89 -3.63
CA MET A 55 1.99 11.86 -2.98
C MET A 55 2.84 10.60 -2.79
N VAL A 56 2.59 9.90 -1.71
CA VAL A 56 3.11 8.55 -1.47
C VAL A 56 1.92 7.60 -1.42
N GLU A 57 2.05 6.49 -2.13
CA GLU A 57 1.12 5.37 -2.03
C GLU A 57 1.80 4.22 -1.29
N THR A 58 1.09 3.64 -0.34
CA THR A 58 1.52 2.50 0.45
C THR A 58 0.56 1.35 0.23
N LEU A 59 1.09 0.18 -0.15
CA LEU A 59 0.34 -1.06 -0.23
C LEU A 59 0.48 -1.84 1.08
N ILE A 60 -0.64 -2.14 1.72
CA ILE A 60 -0.71 -2.84 3.00
C ILE A 60 -1.44 -4.16 2.80
N THR A 61 -0.76 -5.25 3.12
CA THR A 61 -1.30 -6.61 3.06
C THR A 61 -0.50 -7.54 3.99
N ALA A 62 -0.90 -8.79 4.05
CA ALA A 62 -0.13 -9.88 4.67
C ALA A 62 -0.14 -11.10 3.74
N SER A 63 0.44 -12.22 4.17
CA SER A 63 0.41 -13.43 3.36
C SER A 63 -1.03 -13.89 3.08
N PRO A 64 -1.31 -14.52 1.93
CA PRO A 64 -2.65 -15.05 1.64
C PRO A 64 -3.14 -16.02 2.71
N GLU A 65 -2.23 -16.83 3.25
CA GLU A 65 -2.54 -17.82 4.30
C GLU A 65 -3.05 -17.13 5.56
N PHE A 66 -2.38 -16.06 5.99
CA PHE A 66 -2.79 -15.27 7.15
C PHE A 66 -4.12 -14.55 6.88
N MET A 67 -4.22 -13.81 5.78
CA MET A 67 -5.41 -13.00 5.49
C MET A 67 -6.66 -13.85 5.31
N ASN A 68 -6.56 -15.02 4.66
CA ASN A 68 -7.71 -15.88 4.40
C ASN A 68 -8.20 -16.64 5.64
N GLN A 69 -7.40 -16.74 6.70
CA GLN A 69 -7.80 -17.32 7.98
C GLN A 69 -8.55 -16.33 8.88
N LEU A 70 -8.42 -15.02 8.61
CA LEU A 70 -9.10 -14.01 9.41
C LEU A 70 -10.59 -13.92 9.07
N PRO A 71 -11.50 -13.92 10.06
CA PRO A 71 -12.89 -13.55 9.86
C PRO A 71 -13.01 -12.13 9.26
N PRO A 72 -14.11 -11.80 8.56
CA PRO A 72 -14.28 -10.50 7.92
C PRO A 72 -14.11 -9.30 8.88
N GLU A 73 -14.58 -9.42 10.11
CA GLU A 73 -14.41 -8.37 11.14
C GLU A 73 -12.95 -8.19 11.52
N GLU A 74 -12.17 -9.28 11.61
CA GLU A 74 -10.75 -9.22 11.92
C GLU A 74 -9.94 -8.69 10.74
N GLN A 75 -10.31 -9.00 9.49
CA GLN A 75 -9.71 -8.38 8.31
C GLN A 75 -9.93 -6.86 8.33
N LYS A 76 -11.14 -6.42 8.65
CA LYS A 76 -11.45 -4.99 8.76
C LYS A 76 -10.66 -4.33 9.90
N ALA A 77 -10.57 -4.99 11.04
CA ALA A 77 -9.78 -4.52 12.18
C ALA A 77 -8.29 -4.44 11.85
N TYR A 78 -7.76 -5.40 11.06
CA TYR A 78 -6.40 -5.38 10.57
C TYR A 78 -6.10 -4.12 9.76
N PHE A 79 -6.91 -3.81 8.76
CA PHE A 79 -6.72 -2.62 7.94
C PHE A 79 -6.95 -1.32 8.72
N GLN A 80 -7.87 -1.30 9.68
CA GLN A 80 -8.06 -0.14 10.55
C GLN A 80 -6.82 0.10 11.44
N THR A 81 -6.28 -0.95 12.07
CA THR A 81 -5.06 -0.84 12.89
C THR A 81 -3.85 -0.38 12.05
N ALA A 82 -3.76 -0.86 10.81
CA ALA A 82 -2.73 -0.43 9.87
C ALA A 82 -2.88 1.06 9.48
N LEU A 83 -4.10 1.51 9.22
CA LEU A 83 -4.40 2.92 8.96
C LEU A 83 -4.03 3.79 10.15
N ASP A 84 -4.38 3.38 11.37
CA ASP A 84 -4.05 4.12 12.60
C ASP A 84 -2.54 4.24 12.78
N PHE A 85 -1.81 3.14 12.57
CA PHE A 85 -0.34 3.13 12.63
C PHE A 85 0.31 4.12 11.65
N ILE A 86 -0.15 4.15 10.40
CA ILE A 86 0.38 5.09 9.40
C ILE A 86 -0.05 6.52 9.75
N SER A 87 -1.31 6.73 10.18
CA SER A 87 -1.84 8.03 10.55
C SER A 87 -1.06 8.70 11.67
N GLU A 88 -0.64 7.93 12.68
CA GLU A 88 0.20 8.41 13.79
C GLU A 88 1.55 8.95 13.32
N ARG A 89 2.10 8.40 12.24
CA ARG A 89 3.43 8.75 11.71
C ARG A 89 3.42 9.87 10.68
N VAL A 90 2.43 9.85 9.79
CA VAL A 90 2.39 10.81 8.68
C VAL A 90 1.50 12.02 8.96
N GLY A 91 0.69 11.95 10.03
CA GLY A 91 -0.35 12.91 10.34
C GLY A 91 -1.68 12.54 9.63
N LYS A 92 -2.74 12.35 10.41
CA LYS A 92 -4.07 11.96 9.89
C LYS A 92 -4.60 12.92 8.82
N GLN A 93 -4.33 14.23 8.97
CA GLN A 93 -4.72 15.29 8.05
C GLN A 93 -4.04 15.17 6.68
N ASN A 94 -2.94 14.44 6.58
CA ASN A 94 -2.18 14.26 5.36
C ASN A 94 -2.68 13.07 4.51
N ILE A 95 -3.58 12.24 5.05
CA ILE A 95 -4.08 11.05 4.35
C ILE A 95 -5.16 11.47 3.35
N LEU A 96 -4.98 11.06 2.11
CA LEU A 96 -5.90 11.31 1.00
C LEU A 96 -6.97 10.25 0.86
N SER A 97 -6.60 8.98 1.03
CA SER A 97 -7.49 7.84 0.88
C SER A 97 -6.91 6.59 1.52
N ALA A 98 -7.80 5.70 1.95
CA ALA A 98 -7.46 4.34 2.35
C ALA A 98 -8.56 3.40 1.81
N VAL A 99 -8.24 2.69 0.72
CA VAL A 99 -9.16 1.85 -0.05
C VAL A 99 -8.76 0.40 0.10
N VAL A 100 -9.69 -0.43 0.55
CA VAL A 100 -9.48 -1.86 0.71
C VAL A 100 -10.08 -2.61 -0.46
N HIS A 101 -9.26 -3.40 -1.14
CA HIS A 101 -9.62 -4.28 -2.22
C HIS A 101 -9.79 -5.71 -1.72
N MET A 102 -10.98 -6.27 -1.94
CA MET A 102 -11.36 -7.63 -1.57
C MET A 102 -11.57 -8.54 -2.80
N ASP A 103 -11.46 -7.98 -3.99
CA ASP A 103 -11.74 -8.60 -5.28
C ASP A 103 -10.52 -9.25 -5.95
N GLU A 104 -9.38 -9.20 -5.31
CA GLU A 104 -8.17 -9.89 -5.74
C GLU A 104 -7.89 -11.14 -4.87
N ARG A 105 -6.84 -11.90 -5.23
CA ARG A 105 -6.48 -13.14 -4.53
C ARG A 105 -6.23 -12.94 -3.03
N THR A 106 -5.64 -11.81 -2.67
CA THR A 106 -5.33 -11.46 -1.28
C THR A 106 -5.87 -10.07 -0.97
N PRO A 107 -6.67 -9.91 0.09
CA PRO A 107 -7.12 -8.60 0.55
C PRO A 107 -5.94 -7.66 0.78
N HIS A 108 -6.05 -6.42 0.30
CA HIS A 108 -5.01 -5.42 0.48
C HIS A 108 -5.59 -4.00 0.51
N MET A 109 -4.86 -3.10 1.13
CA MET A 109 -5.24 -1.69 1.25
C MET A 109 -4.25 -0.81 0.52
N HIS A 110 -4.77 0.04 -0.37
CA HIS A 110 -4.06 1.19 -0.92
C HIS A 110 -4.29 2.40 -0.04
N LEU A 111 -3.23 2.91 0.56
CA LEU A 111 -3.25 4.12 1.39
C LEU A 111 -2.39 5.19 0.72
N CYS A 112 -3.01 6.33 0.41
CA CYS A 112 -2.35 7.48 -0.22
C CYS A 112 -2.26 8.65 0.77
N PHE A 113 -1.11 9.31 0.84
CA PHE A 113 -0.93 10.50 1.65
C PHE A 113 -0.02 11.54 0.99
N VAL A 114 -0.20 12.82 1.35
CA VAL A 114 0.68 13.92 0.96
C VAL A 114 1.79 14.03 2.02
N PRO A 115 3.08 13.96 1.63
CA PRO A 115 4.18 13.95 2.59
C PRO A 115 4.50 15.34 3.15
N ILE A 116 3.54 15.93 3.87
CA ILE A 116 3.69 17.22 4.54
C ILE A 116 4.23 16.96 5.96
N THR A 117 5.36 17.54 6.28
CA THR A 117 5.99 17.47 7.60
C THR A 117 5.33 18.42 8.61
N PRO A 118 5.52 18.21 9.93
CA PRO A 118 4.96 19.11 10.96
C PRO A 118 5.44 20.57 10.83
N ASP A 119 6.60 20.82 10.21
CA ASP A 119 7.12 22.15 9.93
C ASP A 119 6.73 22.68 8.52
N ASN A 120 5.63 22.15 7.97
CA ASN A 120 5.03 22.56 6.69
C ASN A 120 5.99 22.48 5.50
N LYS A 121 6.77 21.41 5.43
CA LYS A 121 7.60 21.10 4.27
C LYS A 121 7.04 19.90 3.52
N LEU A 122 7.08 19.94 2.19
CA LEU A 122 6.74 18.79 1.35
C LEU A 122 7.98 17.91 1.18
N SER A 123 8.09 16.81 1.93
CA SER A 123 9.27 15.96 1.93
C SER A 123 8.99 14.50 2.31
N ALA A 124 8.83 13.63 1.32
CA ALA A 124 8.75 12.20 1.53
C ALA A 124 10.00 11.65 2.25
N LYS A 125 11.19 12.18 1.92
CA LYS A 125 12.45 11.76 2.56
C LYS A 125 12.48 12.09 4.06
N ALA A 126 11.91 13.22 4.48
CA ALA A 126 11.88 13.59 5.89
C ALA A 126 10.96 12.66 6.70
N ILE A 127 9.87 12.18 6.09
CA ILE A 127 8.90 11.28 6.74
C ILE A 127 9.37 9.83 6.69
N LEU A 128 9.75 9.33 5.52
CA LEU A 128 10.06 7.91 5.29
C LEU A 128 11.53 7.57 5.59
N GLY A 129 12.41 8.57 5.51
CA GLY A 129 13.83 8.40 5.70
C GLY A 129 14.53 7.68 4.55
N ASN A 130 15.41 6.77 4.88
CA ASN A 130 16.19 5.93 3.98
C ASN A 130 15.78 4.44 4.11
N GLN A 131 16.51 3.55 3.46
CA GLN A 131 16.24 2.10 3.51
C GLN A 131 16.25 1.53 4.93
N LYS A 132 17.16 2.01 5.79
CA LYS A 132 17.22 1.60 7.21
C LYS A 132 15.96 2.04 7.94
N SER A 133 15.57 3.30 7.77
CA SER A 133 14.34 3.85 8.36
C SER A 133 13.09 3.09 7.91
N LEU A 134 13.00 2.71 6.63
CA LEU A 134 11.89 1.90 6.12
C LEU A 134 11.87 0.50 6.75
N SER A 135 13.03 -0.11 7.01
CA SER A 135 13.11 -1.38 7.73
C SER A 135 12.66 -1.25 9.19
N GLU A 136 12.99 -0.13 9.85
CA GLU A 136 12.53 0.21 11.20
C GLU A 136 11.01 0.43 11.23
N TRP A 137 10.44 1.07 10.19
CA TRP A 137 8.99 1.21 10.02
C TRP A 137 8.30 -0.16 9.93
N GLN A 138 8.87 -1.09 9.14
CA GLN A 138 8.33 -2.45 9.00
C GLN A 138 8.40 -3.23 10.32
N THR A 139 9.48 -3.06 11.10
CA THR A 139 9.62 -3.68 12.43
C THR A 139 8.55 -3.15 13.38
N ALA A 140 8.43 -1.83 13.50
CA ALA A 140 7.44 -1.20 14.37
C ALA A 140 5.99 -1.51 13.93
N TYR A 141 5.74 -1.62 12.61
CA TYR A 141 4.46 -2.08 12.07
C TYR A 141 4.16 -3.51 12.52
N HIS A 142 5.12 -4.43 12.36
CA HIS A 142 4.95 -5.80 12.79
C HIS A 142 4.70 -5.90 14.30
N GLU A 143 5.44 -5.17 15.13
CA GLU A 143 5.22 -5.12 16.59
C GLU A 143 3.80 -4.66 16.95
N ARG A 144 3.31 -3.61 16.29
CA ARG A 144 1.94 -3.11 16.47
C ARG A 144 0.90 -4.16 16.08
N MET A 145 1.09 -4.82 14.93
CA MET A 145 0.13 -5.77 14.40
C MET A 145 0.16 -7.09 15.17
N SER A 146 1.33 -7.61 15.51
CA SER A 146 1.51 -8.88 16.23
C SER A 146 1.02 -8.83 17.67
N SER A 147 0.86 -7.64 18.26
CA SER A 147 0.23 -7.51 19.59
C SER A 147 -1.23 -8.01 19.62
N ARG A 148 -1.93 -7.98 18.48
CA ARG A 148 -3.29 -8.52 18.33
C ARG A 148 -3.30 -9.85 17.55
N TRP A 149 -2.47 -9.97 16.53
CA TRP A 149 -2.38 -11.15 15.66
C TRP A 149 -1.01 -11.80 15.82
N ASN A 150 -0.82 -12.58 16.87
CA ASN A 150 0.46 -13.18 17.24
C ASN A 150 1.02 -14.17 16.20
N GLN A 151 0.16 -14.71 15.32
CA GLN A 151 0.54 -15.57 14.20
C GLN A 151 1.06 -14.79 12.97
N LEU A 152 1.01 -13.46 13.00
CA LEU A 152 1.54 -12.65 11.91
C LEU A 152 3.07 -12.70 11.91
N GLU A 153 3.64 -13.23 10.86
CA GLU A 153 5.09 -13.28 10.68
C GLU A 153 5.63 -12.00 10.04
N ARG A 154 6.77 -11.52 10.53
CA ARG A 154 7.49 -10.43 9.89
C ARG A 154 8.16 -10.94 8.62
N GLY A 155 7.88 -10.29 7.49
CA GLY A 155 8.60 -10.57 6.25
C GLY A 155 10.12 -10.36 6.40
N GLN A 156 10.90 -11.17 5.70
CA GLN A 156 12.37 -11.08 5.72
C GLN A 156 12.83 -9.73 5.16
N SER A 157 13.79 -9.12 5.82
CA SER A 157 14.38 -7.87 5.36
C SER A 157 15.14 -8.07 4.03
N SER A 158 14.99 -7.13 3.10
CA SER A 158 15.79 -7.13 1.86
C SER A 158 17.30 -6.99 2.14
N MET A 159 17.69 -6.42 3.28
CA MET A 159 19.06 -6.33 3.73
C MET A 159 19.62 -7.71 4.11
N GLU A 160 18.81 -8.57 4.71
CA GLU A 160 19.18 -9.94 5.10
C GLU A 160 19.18 -10.88 3.89
N THR A 161 18.13 -10.81 3.09
CA THR A 161 17.96 -11.70 1.94
C THR A 161 18.85 -11.33 0.75
N LYS A 162 19.33 -10.09 0.66
CA LYS A 162 20.06 -9.53 -0.49
C LYS A 162 19.36 -9.76 -1.82
N ARG A 163 18.05 -10.04 -1.80
CA ARG A 163 17.25 -10.29 -3.01
C ARG A 163 17.19 -9.01 -3.84
N LYS A 164 17.55 -9.14 -5.12
CA LYS A 164 17.38 -8.07 -6.10
C LYS A 164 15.93 -8.04 -6.57
N HIS A 165 15.44 -6.84 -6.87
CA HIS A 165 14.11 -6.69 -7.49
C HIS A 165 14.08 -7.44 -8.83
N VAL A 166 13.15 -8.39 -8.93
CA VAL A 166 12.88 -9.10 -10.18
C VAL A 166 11.76 -8.36 -10.90
N PRO A 167 11.96 -7.94 -12.17
CA PRO A 167 10.89 -7.30 -12.94
C PRO A 167 9.64 -8.17 -12.99
N THR A 168 8.46 -7.56 -12.88
CA THR A 168 7.17 -8.28 -12.80
C THR A 168 6.94 -9.24 -13.96
N TRP A 169 7.42 -8.90 -15.17
CA TRP A 169 7.28 -9.77 -16.33
C TRP A 169 8.09 -11.07 -16.20
N LEU A 170 9.30 -10.99 -15.61
CA LEU A 170 10.16 -12.16 -15.38
C LEU A 170 9.59 -13.05 -14.26
N TYR A 171 9.07 -12.44 -13.18
CA TYR A 171 8.37 -13.17 -12.14
C TYR A 171 7.14 -13.93 -12.67
N LYS A 172 6.36 -13.30 -13.57
CA LYS A 172 5.21 -13.93 -14.22
C LYS A 172 5.61 -15.06 -15.16
N LEU A 173 6.77 -14.96 -15.79
CA LEU A 173 7.29 -16.03 -16.67
C LEU A 173 7.65 -17.27 -15.85
N GLY A 174 8.32 -17.10 -14.70
CA GLY A 174 8.64 -18.20 -13.78
C GLY A 174 7.38 -18.94 -13.32
N GLY A 175 6.37 -18.23 -12.82
CA GLY A 175 5.11 -18.85 -12.37
C GLY A 175 4.25 -19.48 -13.48
N ARG A 176 4.53 -19.22 -14.78
CA ARG A 176 3.93 -19.94 -15.90
C ARG A 176 4.66 -21.24 -16.18
N LEU A 177 5.98 -21.25 -16.04
CA LEU A 177 6.79 -22.45 -16.22
C LEU A 177 6.50 -23.48 -15.12
N ASP A 178 6.41 -23.05 -13.85
CA ASP A 178 6.08 -23.94 -12.73
C ASP A 178 4.74 -24.66 -12.95
N LYS A 179 3.72 -23.98 -13.46
CA LYS A 179 2.42 -24.59 -13.78
C LYS A 179 2.43 -25.59 -14.94
N GLN A 180 3.36 -25.44 -15.88
CA GLN A 180 3.50 -26.37 -17.01
C GLN A 180 4.23 -27.67 -16.63
N TYR A 181 4.93 -27.68 -15.49
CA TYR A 181 5.61 -28.89 -14.98
C TYR A 181 4.78 -29.65 -13.94
N GLU A 182 3.64 -29.08 -13.49
CA GLU A 182 2.70 -29.73 -12.55
C GLU A 182 1.52 -30.43 -13.28
N GLU A 183 1.37 -30.27 -14.62
CA GLU A 183 0.41 -30.97 -15.50
C GLU A 183 1.11 -32.14 -16.24
#